data_29eb6f98c9be845105d7843d3228d3fd
#
_entry.id   29eb6f98c9be845105d7843d3228d3fd
#
_cell.length_a   1.000
_cell.length_b   1.000
_cell.length_c   1.000
_cell.angle_alpha   90.00
_cell.angle_beta   90.00
_cell.angle_gamma   90.00
#
_symmetry.space_group_name_H-M   'P 1'
#
loop_
_entity.id
_entity.type
_entity.pdbx_description
1 polymer ?
#
loop_
_entity_poly.entity_id
_entity_poly.type
_entity_poly.pdbx_seq_one_letter_code
_entity_poly.pdbx_strand_id
1 'polypeptide(L)'
;MTQPYKLGPIGVYKPEGVLDNAARAEALETNLPFLDSKIGTRSVRVKAEDETTSDMGVKALEALAAQGVDLQTLDCMIVVTQNPDDYGLPHTSAVIHQKMGLPNSCATFDISLGCSGFVYGVAAITGFMQAIGAKHGALVTVDPYSKVTDINDRNTILLFGDAACATYVSVDNPSGWSLVGGRYGSEGAGAEHLCVNEERTLYMNGREVFNFAAKRIPKEVAALMEETKLTVDDIDRFLLHQGSKYIVDALTRRLKFPPEKTPINITELGNSVSSTIPLLLSDIANETDVKRVLICGFGVGFSYATAILERA
;
A
#
# COMPACT_ATOMS: atom_id res chain seq x y z
N MET A 1 27.46 -10.14 11.47
CA MET A 1 26.29 -10.19 10.54
C MET A 1 25.14 -9.54 11.29
N THR A 2 24.67 -8.39 10.81
CA THR A 2 23.47 -7.74 11.36
C THR A 2 22.28 -8.67 11.13
N GLN A 3 21.48 -8.93 12.15
CA GLN A 3 20.25 -9.73 11.99
C GLN A 3 19.32 -8.99 11.02
N PRO A 4 18.70 -9.68 10.07
CA PRO A 4 17.80 -9.03 9.14
C PRO A 4 16.55 -8.55 9.87
N TYR A 5 16.15 -7.30 9.59
CA TYR A 5 14.86 -6.78 10.05
C TYR A 5 13.73 -7.59 9.42
N LYS A 6 12.68 -7.84 10.18
CA LYS A 6 11.52 -8.62 9.77
C LYS A 6 10.23 -7.84 9.98
N LEU A 7 9.34 -7.96 9.00
CA LEU A 7 8.04 -7.29 9.00
C LEU A 7 6.95 -8.20 9.57
N GLY A 8 5.99 -7.58 10.24
CA GLY A 8 4.82 -8.19 10.84
C GLY A 8 4.94 -8.37 12.35
N PRO A 9 3.80 -8.42 13.05
CA PRO A 9 2.42 -8.38 12.54
C PRO A 9 2.00 -7.07 11.88
N ILE A 10 0.78 -7.03 11.32
CA ILE A 10 0.22 -5.86 10.63
C ILE A 10 -1.13 -5.51 11.25
N GLY A 11 -1.23 -4.34 11.84
CA GLY A 11 -2.49 -3.74 12.27
C GLY A 11 -3.23 -3.13 11.07
N VAL A 12 -4.52 -3.40 10.95
CA VAL A 12 -5.35 -2.98 9.82
C VAL A 12 -6.52 -2.15 10.31
N TYR A 13 -6.74 -1.01 9.68
CA TYR A 13 -7.93 -0.20 9.85
C TYR A 13 -8.66 -0.02 8.51
N LYS A 14 -9.94 -0.34 8.51
CA LYS A 14 -10.87 -0.12 7.39
C LYS A 14 -12.00 0.76 7.90
N PRO A 15 -12.23 1.97 7.35
CA PRO A 15 -13.33 2.84 7.77
C PRO A 15 -14.69 2.14 7.65
N GLU A 16 -15.65 2.56 8.48
CA GLU A 16 -17.01 2.01 8.46
C GLU A 16 -17.84 2.55 7.29
N GLY A 17 -17.55 3.78 6.84
CA GLY A 17 -18.25 4.41 5.72
C GLY A 17 -18.11 3.61 4.44
N VAL A 18 -19.21 3.51 3.68
CA VAL A 18 -19.29 2.73 2.43
C VAL A 18 -19.97 3.57 1.36
N LEU A 19 -19.35 3.67 0.19
CA LEU A 19 -19.99 4.13 -1.02
C LEU A 19 -20.32 2.90 -1.89
N ASP A 20 -21.61 2.66 -2.09
CA ASP A 20 -22.11 1.56 -2.92
C ASP A 20 -22.05 1.94 -4.41
N ASN A 21 -21.06 1.40 -5.10
CA ASN A 21 -20.83 1.66 -6.52
C ASN A 21 -21.93 1.04 -7.38
N ALA A 22 -22.51 -0.10 -6.96
CA ALA A 22 -23.59 -0.75 -7.69
C ALA A 22 -24.85 0.11 -7.68
N ALA A 23 -25.21 0.69 -6.53
CA ALA A 23 -26.34 1.58 -6.38
C ALA A 23 -26.15 2.91 -7.14
N ARG A 24 -24.90 3.39 -7.31
CA ARG A 24 -24.55 4.65 -7.99
C ARG A 24 -24.24 4.49 -9.48
N ALA A 25 -24.24 3.26 -10.01
CA ALA A 25 -23.77 2.96 -11.35
C ALA A 25 -24.49 3.77 -12.43
N GLU A 26 -25.81 3.86 -12.36
CA GLU A 26 -26.62 4.63 -13.33
C GLU A 26 -26.32 6.14 -13.26
N ALA A 27 -26.26 6.72 -12.07
CA ALA A 27 -25.95 8.15 -11.87
C ALA A 27 -24.55 8.53 -12.39
N LEU A 28 -23.60 7.58 -12.37
CA LEU A 28 -22.23 7.74 -12.88
C LEU A 28 -22.06 7.23 -14.32
N GLU A 29 -23.15 7.09 -15.06
CA GLU A 29 -23.18 6.65 -16.48
C GLU A 29 -22.37 5.36 -16.72
N THR A 30 -22.51 4.38 -15.82
CA THR A 30 -21.82 3.10 -15.88
C THR A 30 -22.78 1.94 -15.62
N ASN A 31 -22.26 0.70 -15.56
CA ASN A 31 -23.08 -0.50 -15.35
C ASN A 31 -22.30 -1.58 -14.58
N LEU A 32 -23.02 -2.57 -14.04
CA LEU A 32 -22.42 -3.66 -13.26
C LEU A 32 -21.36 -4.45 -14.04
N PRO A 33 -21.55 -4.83 -15.33
CA PRO A 33 -20.48 -5.49 -16.10
C PRO A 33 -19.18 -4.70 -16.19
N PHE A 34 -19.26 -3.37 -16.29
CA PHE A 34 -18.05 -2.51 -16.27
C PHE A 34 -17.39 -2.51 -14.89
N LEU A 35 -18.18 -2.36 -13.82
CA LEU A 35 -17.67 -2.44 -12.45
C LEU A 35 -16.95 -3.78 -12.21
N ASP A 36 -17.56 -4.90 -12.57
CA ASP A 36 -17.03 -6.24 -12.31
C ASP A 36 -15.77 -6.56 -13.13
N SER A 37 -15.71 -6.11 -14.40
CA SER A 37 -14.65 -6.52 -15.32
C SER A 37 -13.50 -5.52 -15.43
N LYS A 38 -13.75 -4.23 -15.18
CA LYS A 38 -12.76 -3.17 -15.36
C LYS A 38 -12.27 -2.58 -14.05
N ILE A 39 -13.19 -2.16 -13.20
CA ILE A 39 -12.85 -1.54 -11.93
C ILE A 39 -12.51 -2.62 -10.89
N GLY A 40 -13.42 -3.55 -10.66
CA GLY A 40 -13.33 -4.63 -9.68
C GLY A 40 -13.97 -4.30 -8.35
N THR A 41 -14.58 -3.11 -8.19
CA THR A 41 -15.18 -2.65 -6.94
C THR A 41 -16.69 -2.63 -7.02
N ARG A 42 -17.36 -3.31 -6.09
CA ARG A 42 -18.81 -3.20 -5.86
C ARG A 42 -19.13 -2.07 -4.89
N SER A 43 -18.24 -1.85 -3.96
CA SER A 43 -18.27 -0.73 -3.03
C SER A 43 -16.85 -0.29 -2.70
N VAL A 44 -16.70 0.91 -2.15
CA VAL A 44 -15.43 1.41 -1.61
C VAL A 44 -15.64 1.90 -0.19
N ARG A 45 -14.64 1.69 0.66
CA ARG A 45 -14.62 2.23 2.01
C ARG A 45 -14.20 3.68 1.98
N VAL A 46 -14.84 4.50 2.80
CA VAL A 46 -14.49 5.92 2.95
C VAL A 46 -14.47 6.30 4.43
N LYS A 47 -13.50 7.12 4.79
CA LYS A 47 -13.40 7.68 6.14
C LYS A 47 -14.62 8.56 6.47
N ALA A 48 -14.89 8.77 7.76
CA ALA A 48 -15.85 9.78 8.19
C ALA A 48 -15.36 11.19 7.78
N GLU A 49 -16.29 12.14 7.65
CA GLU A 49 -15.97 13.50 7.19
C GLU A 49 -14.97 14.20 8.12
N ASP A 50 -15.14 14.03 9.43
CA ASP A 50 -14.31 14.59 10.49
C ASP A 50 -13.07 13.75 10.83
N GLU A 51 -12.95 12.54 10.29
CA GLU A 51 -11.80 11.67 10.51
C GLU A 51 -10.59 12.17 9.70
N THR A 52 -9.47 12.40 10.38
CA THR A 52 -8.23 12.86 9.75
C THR A 52 -7.36 11.68 9.26
N THR A 53 -6.35 11.98 8.45
CA THR A 53 -5.36 10.97 8.02
C THR A 53 -4.62 10.39 9.24
N SER A 54 -4.26 11.24 10.19
CA SER A 54 -3.61 10.79 11.43
C SER A 54 -4.52 9.94 12.31
N ASP A 55 -5.85 10.19 12.35
CA ASP A 55 -6.79 9.34 13.10
C ASP A 55 -6.84 7.93 12.53
N MET A 56 -6.83 7.79 11.20
CA MET A 56 -6.76 6.48 10.55
C MET A 56 -5.45 5.76 10.87
N GLY A 57 -4.32 6.48 10.86
CA GLY A 57 -3.01 5.94 11.24
C GLY A 57 -2.97 5.48 12.70
N VAL A 58 -3.57 6.24 13.62
CA VAL A 58 -3.75 5.88 15.04
C VAL A 58 -4.52 4.56 15.16
N LYS A 59 -5.67 4.44 14.50
CA LYS A 59 -6.49 3.21 14.55
C LYS A 59 -5.75 1.99 14.01
N ALA A 60 -4.91 2.17 12.98
CA ALA A 60 -4.06 1.08 12.48
C ALA A 60 -2.99 0.65 13.51
N LEU A 61 -2.39 1.62 14.23
CA LEU A 61 -1.46 1.34 15.32
C LEU A 61 -2.15 0.70 16.54
N GLU A 62 -3.36 1.12 16.89
CA GLU A 62 -4.17 0.48 17.93
C GLU A 62 -4.47 -0.98 17.57
N ALA A 63 -4.81 -1.24 16.30
CA ALA A 63 -5.01 -2.60 15.78
C ALA A 63 -3.70 -3.43 15.82
N LEU A 64 -2.54 -2.78 15.64
CA LEU A 64 -1.25 -3.43 15.80
C LEU A 64 -0.96 -3.76 17.29
N ALA A 65 -1.22 -2.82 18.21
CA ALA A 65 -1.07 -3.03 19.64
C ALA A 65 -1.97 -4.16 20.16
N ALA A 66 -3.19 -4.27 19.63
CA ALA A 66 -4.11 -5.37 19.95
C ALA A 66 -3.57 -6.78 19.58
N GLN A 67 -2.57 -6.83 18.70
CA GLN A 67 -1.84 -8.06 18.35
C GLN A 67 -0.62 -8.33 19.25
N GLY A 68 -0.48 -7.58 20.35
CA GLY A 68 0.56 -7.78 21.37
C GLY A 68 1.85 -6.99 21.11
N VAL A 69 1.88 -6.05 20.17
CA VAL A 69 3.03 -5.16 19.97
C VAL A 69 3.00 -4.02 20.99
N ASP A 70 4.05 -3.90 21.79
CA ASP A 70 4.22 -2.76 22.71
C ASP A 70 4.75 -1.54 21.95
N LEU A 71 3.86 -0.59 21.66
CA LEU A 71 4.20 0.63 20.94
C LEU A 71 5.15 1.56 21.72
N GLN A 72 5.27 1.39 23.04
CA GLN A 72 6.22 2.16 23.86
C GLN A 72 7.67 1.73 23.65
N THR A 73 7.90 0.62 22.93
CA THR A 73 9.26 0.14 22.58
C THR A 73 9.71 0.65 21.21
N LEU A 74 8.88 1.39 20.46
CA LEU A 74 9.23 1.86 19.13
C LEU A 74 10.40 2.86 19.17
N ASP A 75 11.43 2.57 18.40
CA ASP A 75 12.57 3.45 18.16
C ASP A 75 12.32 4.40 16.99
N CYS A 76 11.49 3.98 16.02
CA CYS A 76 11.09 4.83 14.91
C CYS A 76 9.71 4.48 14.33
N MET A 77 9.09 5.48 13.69
CA MET A 77 7.87 5.32 12.90
C MET A 77 7.97 6.11 11.60
N ILE A 78 7.69 5.46 10.48
CA ILE A 78 7.61 6.10 9.16
C ILE A 78 6.17 6.02 8.67
N VAL A 79 5.62 7.16 8.24
CA VAL A 79 4.28 7.24 7.66
C VAL A 79 4.38 7.46 6.15
N VAL A 80 3.70 6.63 5.38
CA VAL A 80 3.57 6.76 3.92
C VAL A 80 2.22 7.36 3.62
N THR A 81 2.19 8.58 3.10
CA THR A 81 0.97 9.28 2.71
C THR A 81 1.23 10.38 1.69
N GLN A 82 0.31 10.56 0.73
CA GLN A 82 0.24 11.72 -0.16
C GLN A 82 -0.93 12.65 0.21
N ASN A 83 -1.74 12.24 1.18
CA ASN A 83 -2.88 13.01 1.69
C ASN A 83 -2.71 13.33 3.19
N PRO A 84 -1.63 14.05 3.57
CA PRO A 84 -1.35 14.39 4.95
C PRO A 84 -2.43 15.27 5.56
N ASP A 85 -2.44 15.40 6.89
CA ASP A 85 -3.18 16.44 7.56
C ASP A 85 -2.48 17.79 7.34
N ASP A 86 -3.24 18.90 7.42
CA ASP A 86 -2.74 20.27 7.39
C ASP A 86 -1.66 20.55 6.30
N TYR A 87 -1.84 19.96 5.13
CA TYR A 87 -0.88 20.05 4.01
C TYR A 87 0.53 19.53 4.34
N GLY A 88 0.66 18.68 5.36
CA GLY A 88 1.94 18.11 5.78
C GLY A 88 2.82 19.00 6.66
N LEU A 89 2.24 20.04 7.28
CA LEU A 89 2.93 20.90 8.24
C LEU A 89 2.07 21.09 9.49
N PRO A 90 2.34 20.37 10.60
CA PRO A 90 3.43 19.37 10.75
C PRO A 90 3.22 18.10 9.93
N HIS A 91 4.27 17.30 9.79
CA HIS A 91 4.18 15.99 9.12
C HIS A 91 3.25 15.05 9.90
N THR A 92 2.53 14.18 9.18
CA THR A 92 1.47 13.32 9.75
C THR A 92 1.99 12.40 10.86
N SER A 93 3.22 11.88 10.71
CA SER A 93 3.83 11.02 11.73
C SER A 93 4.05 11.74 13.06
N ALA A 94 4.34 13.05 13.08
CA ALA A 94 4.43 13.80 14.33
C ALA A 94 3.06 13.94 15.03
N VAL A 95 1.99 14.11 14.25
CA VAL A 95 0.62 14.15 14.79
C VAL A 95 0.23 12.80 15.38
N ILE A 96 0.50 11.70 14.65
CA ILE A 96 0.27 10.34 15.15
C ILE A 96 1.11 10.06 16.40
N HIS A 97 2.39 10.45 16.41
CA HIS A 97 3.27 10.30 17.57
C HIS A 97 2.66 10.94 18.84
N GLN A 98 2.17 12.16 18.71
CA GLN A 98 1.51 12.88 19.82
C GLN A 98 0.22 12.17 20.27
N LYS A 99 -0.66 11.78 19.31
CA LYS A 99 -1.93 11.11 19.62
C LYS A 99 -1.75 9.78 20.31
N MET A 100 -0.72 9.02 19.93
CA MET A 100 -0.38 7.72 20.50
C MET A 100 0.45 7.79 21.79
N GLY A 101 0.94 8.99 22.16
CA GLY A 101 1.85 9.14 23.31
C GLY A 101 3.12 8.31 23.18
N LEU A 102 3.70 8.26 21.97
CA LEU A 102 4.93 7.50 21.75
C LEU A 102 6.13 8.14 22.47
N PRO A 103 7.19 7.37 22.79
CA PRO A 103 8.37 7.90 23.46
C PRO A 103 9.03 9.03 22.66
N ASN A 104 9.51 10.08 23.34
CA ASN A 104 10.25 11.17 22.69
C ASN A 104 11.52 10.72 21.94
N SER A 105 12.03 9.53 22.24
CA SER A 105 13.12 8.89 21.51
C SER A 105 12.71 8.24 20.20
N CYS A 106 11.41 8.07 19.94
CA CYS A 106 10.89 7.50 18.71
C CYS A 106 11.04 8.51 17.55
N ALA A 107 11.97 8.26 16.65
CA ALA A 107 12.20 9.10 15.47
C ALA A 107 11.06 8.95 14.46
N THR A 108 10.50 10.07 13.96
CA THR A 108 9.37 10.00 13.01
C THR A 108 9.57 10.90 11.81
N PHE A 109 9.12 10.45 10.63
CA PHE A 109 9.04 11.23 9.40
C PHE A 109 8.07 10.61 8.40
N ASP A 110 7.66 11.40 7.40
CA ASP A 110 6.74 10.98 6.34
C ASP A 110 7.47 10.71 5.03
N ILE A 111 6.90 9.78 4.24
CA ILE A 111 7.27 9.53 2.84
C ILE A 111 6.08 9.88 1.96
N SER A 112 6.25 10.89 1.08
CA SER A 112 5.22 11.30 0.13
C SER A 112 5.23 10.40 -1.12
N LEU A 113 4.79 9.15 -0.96
CA LEU A 113 4.59 8.18 -2.04
C LEU A 113 3.21 7.52 -1.88
N GLY A 114 2.55 7.25 -3.03
CA GLY A 114 1.26 6.53 -3.06
C GLY A 114 1.44 5.03 -3.28
N CYS A 115 0.99 4.55 -4.43
CA CYS A 115 0.83 3.13 -4.76
C CYS A 115 2.09 2.25 -4.64
N SER A 116 3.27 2.80 -4.85
CA SER A 116 4.56 2.12 -4.62
C SER A 116 5.09 2.29 -3.19
N GLY A 117 4.42 3.14 -2.39
CA GLY A 117 4.93 3.65 -1.12
C GLY A 117 5.21 2.58 -0.07
N PHE A 118 4.40 1.50 -0.01
CA PHE A 118 4.70 0.40 0.92
C PHE A 118 6.04 -0.27 0.61
N VAL A 119 6.29 -0.59 -0.67
CA VAL A 119 7.53 -1.29 -1.06
C VAL A 119 8.76 -0.40 -0.83
N TYR A 120 8.67 0.88 -1.17
CA TYR A 120 9.69 1.87 -0.81
C TYR A 120 9.84 2.03 0.70
N GLY A 121 8.72 2.07 1.43
CA GLY A 121 8.68 2.20 2.87
C GLY A 121 9.39 1.05 3.59
N VAL A 122 9.23 -0.19 3.10
CA VAL A 122 9.96 -1.35 3.64
C VAL A 122 11.47 -1.16 3.53
N ALA A 123 11.97 -0.73 2.38
CA ALA A 123 13.39 -0.47 2.20
C ALA A 123 13.87 0.72 3.05
N ALA A 124 13.06 1.79 3.11
CA ALA A 124 13.40 2.99 3.86
C ALA A 124 13.47 2.71 5.38
N ILE A 125 12.45 2.03 5.94
CA ILE A 125 12.43 1.76 7.39
C ILE A 125 13.54 0.81 7.80
N THR A 126 13.80 -0.27 7.06
CA THR A 126 14.87 -1.22 7.37
C THR A 126 16.25 -0.56 7.26
N GLY A 127 16.46 0.29 6.22
CA GLY A 127 17.69 1.06 6.06
C GLY A 127 17.89 2.12 7.15
N PHE A 128 16.81 2.84 7.51
CA PHE A 128 16.86 3.84 8.57
C PHE A 128 17.13 3.21 9.94
N MET A 129 16.40 2.14 10.28
CA MET A 129 16.62 1.37 11.52
C MET A 129 18.05 0.88 11.62
N GLN A 130 18.62 0.38 10.53
CA GLN A 130 20.03 -0.04 10.50
C GLN A 130 20.98 1.12 10.76
N ALA A 131 20.71 2.28 10.15
CA ALA A 131 21.57 3.47 10.28
C ALA A 131 21.62 4.04 11.71
N ILE A 132 20.47 4.00 12.43
CA ILE A 132 20.37 4.53 13.81
C ILE A 132 20.53 3.47 14.91
N GLY A 133 20.71 2.19 14.55
CA GLY A 133 20.81 1.08 15.49
C GLY A 133 19.50 0.72 16.19
N ALA A 134 18.35 1.06 15.58
CA ALA A 134 17.01 0.77 16.09
C ALA A 134 16.69 -0.72 16.04
N LYS A 135 15.86 -1.19 16.98
CA LYS A 135 15.41 -2.59 17.05
C LYS A 135 13.95 -2.75 16.67
N HIS A 136 13.12 -1.75 16.95
CA HIS A 136 11.67 -1.77 16.82
C HIS A 136 11.19 -0.56 16.02
N GLY A 137 10.47 -0.80 14.94
CA GLY A 137 9.91 0.25 14.10
C GLY A 137 8.47 -0.03 13.68
N ALA A 138 7.77 0.98 13.22
CA ALA A 138 6.46 0.88 12.61
C ALA A 138 6.43 1.59 11.25
N LEU A 139 6.02 0.87 10.20
CA LEU A 139 5.71 1.43 8.89
C LEU A 139 4.20 1.59 8.77
N VAL A 140 3.72 2.81 8.80
CA VAL A 140 2.30 3.12 8.67
C VAL A 140 2.03 3.56 7.23
N THR A 141 1.06 2.93 6.56
CA THR A 141 0.54 3.39 5.27
C THR A 141 -0.88 3.91 5.48
N VAL A 142 -1.15 5.13 5.07
CA VAL A 142 -2.47 5.77 5.23
C VAL A 142 -2.67 6.84 4.16
N ASP A 143 -3.54 6.57 3.21
CA ASP A 143 -3.69 7.41 2.03
C ASP A 143 -5.17 7.60 1.67
N PRO A 144 -5.94 8.40 2.45
CA PRO A 144 -7.35 8.60 2.19
C PRO A 144 -7.58 9.46 0.94
N TYR A 145 -7.73 8.80 -0.20
CA TYR A 145 -8.00 9.48 -1.47
C TYR A 145 -9.42 10.08 -1.54
N SER A 146 -10.32 9.67 -0.65
CA SER A 146 -11.62 10.35 -0.48
C SER A 146 -11.49 11.88 -0.21
N LYS A 147 -10.33 12.33 0.29
CA LYS A 147 -10.02 13.76 0.47
C LYS A 147 -9.88 14.53 -0.85
N VAL A 148 -9.57 13.86 -1.94
CA VAL A 148 -9.24 14.50 -3.23
C VAL A 148 -10.07 13.97 -4.40
N THR A 149 -10.88 12.91 -4.22
CA THR A 149 -11.77 12.41 -5.28
C THR A 149 -13.01 13.29 -5.41
N ASP A 150 -13.44 13.58 -6.64
CA ASP A 150 -14.73 14.21 -6.92
C ASP A 150 -15.82 13.11 -6.96
N ILE A 151 -16.90 13.31 -6.21
CA ILE A 151 -18.05 12.40 -6.13
C ILE A 151 -18.71 12.15 -7.50
N ASN A 152 -18.54 13.08 -8.46
CA ASN A 152 -19.09 13.02 -9.81
C ASN A 152 -18.11 12.49 -10.85
N ASP A 153 -16.83 12.33 -10.51
CA ASP A 153 -15.85 11.74 -11.45
C ASP A 153 -15.83 10.22 -11.35
N ARG A 154 -16.52 9.55 -12.27
CA ARG A 154 -16.57 8.09 -12.34
C ARG A 154 -15.21 7.40 -12.48
N ASN A 155 -14.19 8.11 -12.99
CA ASN A 155 -12.87 7.52 -13.23
C ASN A 155 -12.09 7.32 -11.92
N THR A 156 -12.39 8.12 -10.91
CA THR A 156 -11.70 8.08 -9.62
C THR A 156 -12.61 7.57 -8.50
N ILE A 157 -13.85 8.09 -8.39
CA ILE A 157 -14.73 7.78 -7.25
C ILE A 157 -15.18 6.31 -7.19
N LEU A 158 -15.25 5.63 -8.34
CA LEU A 158 -15.59 4.20 -8.37
C LEU A 158 -14.44 3.30 -7.97
N LEU A 159 -13.22 3.82 -7.94
CA LEU A 159 -12.02 3.03 -7.77
C LEU A 159 -11.39 3.16 -6.39
N PHE A 160 -11.16 4.40 -5.95
CA PHE A 160 -10.41 4.67 -4.73
C PHE A 160 -11.24 4.49 -3.48
N GLY A 161 -10.63 3.84 -2.48
CA GLY A 161 -11.18 3.68 -1.14
C GLY A 161 -10.11 3.92 -0.09
N ASP A 162 -10.53 4.15 1.14
CA ASP A 162 -9.67 4.50 2.25
C ASP A 162 -9.36 3.28 3.11
N ALA A 163 -8.12 3.14 3.53
CA ALA A 163 -7.67 2.21 4.57
C ALA A 163 -6.33 2.65 5.14
N ALA A 164 -5.99 2.13 6.31
CA ALA A 164 -4.66 2.29 6.89
C ALA A 164 -4.11 0.95 7.36
N CYS A 165 -2.78 0.79 7.27
CA CYS A 165 -2.07 -0.35 7.83
C CYS A 165 -0.86 0.12 8.63
N ALA A 166 -0.58 -0.56 9.76
CA ALA A 166 0.62 -0.37 10.55
C ALA A 166 1.40 -1.69 10.58
N THR A 167 2.53 -1.74 9.89
CA THR A 167 3.39 -2.91 9.83
C THR A 167 4.52 -2.78 10.86
N TYR A 168 4.59 -3.68 11.80
CA TYR A 168 5.69 -3.75 12.75
C TYR A 168 6.96 -4.27 12.07
N VAL A 169 8.10 -3.69 12.42
CA VAL A 169 9.42 -4.09 11.90
C VAL A 169 10.37 -4.28 13.06
N SER A 170 10.95 -5.46 13.18
CA SER A 170 11.86 -5.74 14.31
C SER A 170 12.93 -6.76 13.98
N VAL A 171 14.01 -6.77 14.75
CA VAL A 171 15.07 -7.79 14.69
C VAL A 171 14.67 -9.06 15.45
N ASP A 172 13.70 -8.98 16.34
CA ASP A 172 13.33 -10.03 17.29
C ASP A 172 12.14 -10.88 16.85
N ASN A 173 11.63 -10.69 15.61
CA ASN A 173 10.48 -11.42 15.11
C ASN A 173 10.89 -12.68 14.31
N PRO A 174 10.86 -13.90 14.89
CA PRO A 174 11.34 -15.09 14.21
C PRO A 174 10.50 -15.51 12.99
N SER A 175 9.21 -15.17 12.97
CA SER A 175 8.23 -15.57 11.94
C SER A 175 7.92 -14.46 10.93
N GLY A 176 8.52 -13.28 11.08
CA GLY A 176 8.27 -12.13 10.19
C GLY A 176 8.91 -12.28 8.81
N TRP A 177 8.50 -11.39 7.90
CA TRP A 177 9.00 -11.32 6.54
C TRP A 177 10.30 -10.53 6.45
N SER A 178 11.33 -11.10 5.84
CA SER A 178 12.61 -10.42 5.53
C SER A 178 12.62 -9.94 4.08
N LEU A 179 13.16 -8.75 3.83
CA LEU A 179 13.41 -8.24 2.48
C LEU A 179 14.66 -8.96 1.90
N VAL A 180 14.46 -9.71 0.82
CA VAL A 180 15.55 -10.46 0.14
C VAL A 180 16.20 -9.63 -0.96
N GLY A 181 15.40 -8.92 -1.74
CA GLY A 181 15.86 -8.07 -2.83
C GLY A 181 14.73 -7.19 -3.35
N GLY A 182 15.07 -6.13 -4.04
CA GLY A 182 14.08 -5.22 -4.60
C GLY A 182 14.63 -4.29 -5.68
N ARG A 183 13.74 -3.84 -6.55
CA ARG A 183 14.00 -2.88 -7.62
C ARG A 183 13.05 -1.72 -7.50
N TYR A 184 13.58 -0.52 -7.68
CA TYR A 184 12.88 0.75 -7.44
C TYR A 184 13.14 1.70 -8.59
N GLY A 185 12.17 2.55 -8.94
CA GLY A 185 12.41 3.55 -9.96
C GLY A 185 11.20 4.45 -10.22
N SER A 186 11.44 5.45 -11.08
CA SER A 186 10.46 6.47 -11.44
C SER A 186 10.53 6.82 -12.94
N GLU A 187 9.37 7.15 -13.51
CA GLU A 187 9.20 7.74 -14.84
C GLU A 187 8.47 9.10 -14.68
N GLY A 188 9.19 10.14 -14.26
CA GLY A 188 8.62 11.46 -13.96
C GLY A 188 7.90 12.13 -15.12
N ALA A 189 8.17 11.72 -16.37
CA ALA A 189 7.42 12.17 -17.54
C ALA A 189 5.91 11.83 -17.49
N GLY A 190 5.50 10.91 -16.62
CA GLY A 190 4.10 10.52 -16.42
C GLY A 190 3.38 11.30 -15.34
N ALA A 191 4.01 12.28 -14.69
CA ALA A 191 3.47 12.96 -13.51
C ALA A 191 2.10 13.62 -13.77
N GLU A 192 1.88 14.19 -14.96
CA GLU A 192 0.63 14.85 -15.34
C GLU A 192 -0.56 13.90 -15.54
N HIS A 193 -0.32 12.58 -15.61
CA HIS A 193 -1.37 11.58 -15.86
C HIS A 193 -2.06 11.07 -14.60
N LEU A 194 -1.50 11.36 -13.44
CA LEU A 194 -2.11 11.05 -12.14
C LEU A 194 -1.63 12.08 -11.11
N CYS A 195 -2.44 13.12 -10.92
CA CYS A 195 -2.08 14.28 -10.09
C CYS A 195 -3.34 14.92 -9.49
N VAL A 196 -3.14 15.79 -8.51
CA VAL A 196 -4.18 16.70 -8.06
C VAL A 196 -4.13 17.96 -8.92
N ASN A 197 -5.26 18.33 -9.51
CA ASN A 197 -5.40 19.50 -10.39
C ASN A 197 -5.52 20.82 -9.61
N GLU A 198 -5.72 21.92 -10.30
CA GLU A 198 -5.85 23.25 -9.71
C GLU A 198 -7.09 23.39 -8.80
N GLU A 199 -8.17 22.66 -9.10
CA GLU A 199 -9.38 22.58 -8.28
C GLU A 199 -9.20 21.68 -7.03
N ARG A 200 -8.01 21.16 -6.80
CA ARG A 200 -7.66 20.21 -5.73
C ARG A 200 -8.41 18.88 -5.79
N THR A 201 -8.83 18.50 -6.99
CA THR A 201 -9.41 17.17 -7.25
C THR A 201 -8.42 16.27 -7.97
N LEU A 202 -8.56 14.97 -7.75
CA LEU A 202 -7.71 13.95 -8.37
C LEU A 202 -8.05 13.84 -9.86
N TYR A 203 -7.06 14.08 -10.71
CA TYR A 203 -7.10 13.74 -12.13
C TYR A 203 -6.36 12.43 -12.40
N MET A 204 -6.98 11.53 -13.15
CA MET A 204 -6.37 10.27 -13.55
C MET A 204 -6.63 9.95 -15.02
N ASN A 205 -5.57 9.87 -15.80
CA ASN A 205 -5.59 9.24 -17.12
C ASN A 205 -5.34 7.74 -16.99
N GLY A 206 -6.41 6.98 -16.77
CA GLY A 206 -6.32 5.54 -16.52
C GLY A 206 -5.66 4.75 -17.64
N ARG A 207 -5.70 5.24 -18.90
CA ARG A 207 -5.03 4.60 -20.04
C ARG A 207 -3.51 4.72 -19.92
N GLU A 208 -2.99 5.89 -19.56
CA GLU A 208 -1.55 6.09 -19.42
C GLU A 208 -1.01 5.39 -18.18
N VAL A 209 -1.76 5.35 -17.07
CA VAL A 209 -1.44 4.54 -15.89
C VAL A 209 -1.34 3.05 -16.27
N PHE A 210 -2.30 2.56 -17.05
CA PHE A 210 -2.28 1.17 -17.55
C PHE A 210 -1.09 0.92 -18.47
N ASN A 211 -0.83 1.80 -19.44
CA ASN A 211 0.28 1.69 -20.39
C ASN A 211 1.62 1.63 -19.66
N PHE A 212 1.80 2.49 -18.67
CA PHE A 212 2.99 2.51 -17.82
C PHE A 212 3.16 1.16 -17.09
N ALA A 213 2.13 0.72 -16.37
CA ALA A 213 2.18 -0.54 -15.62
C ALA A 213 2.47 -1.74 -16.54
N ALA A 214 1.72 -1.85 -17.65
CA ALA A 214 1.87 -2.95 -18.60
C ALA A 214 3.24 -2.98 -19.30
N LYS A 215 3.90 -1.85 -19.48
CA LYS A 215 5.23 -1.75 -20.11
C LYS A 215 6.37 -1.94 -19.11
N ARG A 216 6.26 -1.30 -17.94
CA ARG A 216 7.36 -1.22 -16.97
C ARG A 216 7.42 -2.44 -16.05
N ILE A 217 6.31 -2.80 -15.41
CA ILE A 217 6.30 -3.82 -14.36
C ILE A 217 6.85 -5.18 -14.84
N PRO A 218 6.47 -5.71 -16.03
CA PRO A 218 7.03 -6.96 -16.48
C PRO A 218 8.56 -6.98 -16.62
N LYS A 219 9.15 -5.84 -16.99
CA LYS A 219 10.61 -5.73 -17.12
C LYS A 219 11.29 -5.75 -15.76
N GLU A 220 10.75 -5.02 -14.79
CA GLU A 220 11.35 -4.92 -13.46
C GLU A 220 11.19 -6.22 -12.67
N VAL A 221 10.04 -6.88 -12.81
CA VAL A 221 9.83 -8.22 -12.21
C VAL A 221 10.80 -9.24 -12.81
N ALA A 222 10.95 -9.27 -14.14
CA ALA A 222 11.87 -10.19 -14.80
C ALA A 222 13.32 -9.95 -14.33
N ALA A 223 13.76 -8.69 -14.27
CA ALA A 223 15.10 -8.33 -13.79
C ALA A 223 15.31 -8.70 -12.30
N LEU A 224 14.30 -8.48 -11.44
CA LEU A 224 14.37 -8.90 -10.04
C LEU A 224 14.51 -10.42 -9.90
N MET A 225 13.72 -11.19 -10.66
CA MET A 225 13.78 -12.66 -10.65
C MET A 225 15.15 -13.15 -11.11
N GLU A 226 15.75 -12.53 -12.15
CA GLU A 226 17.11 -12.83 -12.61
C GLU A 226 18.16 -12.53 -11.53
N GLU A 227 18.11 -11.34 -10.92
CA GLU A 227 19.05 -10.93 -9.86
C GLU A 227 18.97 -11.82 -8.62
N THR A 228 17.78 -12.25 -8.25
CA THR A 228 17.54 -13.14 -7.11
C THR A 228 17.70 -14.62 -7.45
N LYS A 229 17.86 -14.98 -8.73
CA LYS A 229 17.90 -16.33 -9.26
C LYS A 229 16.65 -17.16 -8.91
N LEU A 230 15.50 -16.50 -8.85
CA LEU A 230 14.20 -17.11 -8.58
C LEU A 230 13.38 -17.20 -9.85
N THR A 231 12.46 -18.17 -9.87
CA THR A 231 11.46 -18.36 -10.92
C THR A 231 10.05 -18.12 -10.38
N VAL A 232 9.04 -18.10 -11.25
CA VAL A 232 7.63 -17.98 -10.84
C VAL A 232 7.22 -19.13 -9.90
N ASP A 233 7.79 -20.32 -10.10
CA ASP A 233 7.47 -21.49 -9.29
C ASP A 233 8.00 -21.40 -7.86
N ASP A 234 9.05 -20.60 -7.63
CA ASP A 234 9.65 -20.36 -6.33
C ASP A 234 8.85 -19.36 -5.47
N ILE A 235 7.81 -18.75 -6.04
CA ILE A 235 6.98 -17.75 -5.36
C ILE A 235 5.62 -18.35 -4.98
N ASP A 236 5.24 -18.17 -3.72
CA ASP A 236 3.97 -18.69 -3.19
C ASP A 236 2.79 -17.74 -3.42
N ARG A 237 3.02 -16.41 -3.35
CA ARG A 237 2.01 -15.38 -3.63
C ARG A 237 2.61 -14.19 -4.35
N PHE A 238 1.82 -13.60 -5.26
CA PHE A 238 2.13 -12.37 -5.98
C PHE A 238 1.19 -11.27 -5.51
N LEU A 239 1.66 -10.41 -4.62
CA LEU A 239 0.89 -9.35 -4.01
C LEU A 239 1.07 -8.04 -4.80
N LEU A 240 0.27 -7.87 -5.82
CA LEU A 240 0.30 -6.70 -6.68
C LEU A 240 -0.55 -5.57 -6.07
N HIS A 241 -0.09 -4.33 -6.22
CA HIS A 241 -0.92 -3.16 -5.96
C HIS A 241 -2.28 -3.28 -6.65
N GLN A 242 -3.34 -3.03 -5.92
CA GLN A 242 -4.73 -3.20 -6.36
C GLN A 242 -5.21 -1.97 -7.14
N GLY A 243 -4.50 -1.60 -8.22
CA GLY A 243 -4.78 -0.42 -9.04
C GLY A 243 -6.14 -0.46 -9.75
N SER A 244 -6.59 -1.63 -10.17
CA SER A 244 -7.94 -2.03 -10.58
C SER A 244 -7.90 -3.52 -10.93
N LYS A 245 -9.04 -4.19 -10.94
CA LYS A 245 -9.10 -5.60 -11.38
C LYS A 245 -8.51 -5.78 -12.78
N TYR A 246 -8.81 -4.89 -13.70
CA TYR A 246 -8.31 -4.96 -15.07
C TYR A 246 -6.77 -4.91 -15.15
N ILE A 247 -6.14 -4.04 -14.36
CA ILE A 247 -4.68 -3.91 -14.32
C ILE A 247 -4.05 -5.18 -13.70
N VAL A 248 -4.59 -5.64 -12.57
CA VAL A 248 -4.08 -6.86 -11.91
C VAL A 248 -4.20 -8.06 -12.83
N ASP A 249 -5.37 -8.29 -13.45
CA ASP A 249 -5.59 -9.39 -14.40
C ASP A 249 -4.65 -9.30 -15.63
N ALA A 250 -4.41 -8.11 -16.14
CA ALA A 250 -3.52 -7.90 -17.29
C ALA A 250 -2.06 -8.20 -16.95
N LEU A 251 -1.59 -7.76 -15.78
CA LEU A 251 -0.24 -8.06 -15.29
C LEU A 251 -0.06 -9.54 -14.99
N THR A 252 -1.03 -10.16 -14.33
CA THR A 252 -1.06 -11.61 -14.02
C THR A 252 -0.88 -12.44 -15.30
N ARG A 253 -1.68 -12.14 -16.34
CA ARG A 253 -1.54 -12.83 -17.64
C ARG A 253 -0.21 -12.56 -18.31
N ARG A 254 0.27 -11.31 -18.31
CA ARG A 254 1.50 -10.90 -19.00
C ARG A 254 2.75 -11.50 -18.35
N LEU A 255 2.75 -11.57 -17.04
CA LEU A 255 3.83 -12.17 -16.22
C LEU A 255 3.72 -13.68 -16.09
N LYS A 256 2.62 -14.27 -16.60
CA LYS A 256 2.28 -15.70 -16.46
C LYS A 256 2.23 -16.15 -15.01
N PHE A 257 1.78 -15.27 -14.13
CA PHE A 257 1.56 -15.64 -12.73
C PHE A 257 0.34 -16.56 -12.62
N PRO A 258 0.38 -17.59 -11.77
CA PRO A 258 -0.80 -18.40 -11.47
C PRO A 258 -1.89 -17.51 -10.84
N PRO A 259 -3.13 -17.47 -11.40
CA PRO A 259 -4.20 -16.63 -10.86
C PRO A 259 -4.53 -16.94 -9.40
N GLU A 260 -4.46 -18.21 -9.00
CA GLU A 260 -4.69 -18.68 -7.63
C GLU A 260 -3.62 -18.22 -6.63
N LYS A 261 -2.44 -17.83 -7.12
CA LYS A 261 -1.37 -17.22 -6.32
C LYS A 261 -1.38 -15.68 -6.35
N THR A 262 -2.30 -15.07 -7.11
CA THR A 262 -2.37 -13.61 -7.30
C THR A 262 -3.71 -13.07 -6.77
N PRO A 263 -3.82 -12.83 -5.45
CA PRO A 263 -5.08 -12.45 -4.83
C PRO A 263 -5.56 -11.06 -5.26
N ILE A 264 -6.88 -10.89 -5.30
CA ILE A 264 -7.59 -9.62 -5.53
C ILE A 264 -8.56 -9.42 -4.37
N ASN A 265 -8.43 -8.31 -3.62
CA ASN A 265 -9.29 -7.97 -2.48
C ASN A 265 -9.95 -6.58 -2.59
N ILE A 266 -10.00 -6.05 -3.82
CA ILE A 266 -10.48 -4.67 -4.10
C ILE A 266 -12.01 -4.54 -4.04
N THR A 267 -12.77 -5.64 -4.08
CA THR A 267 -14.21 -5.65 -4.39
C THR A 267 -15.05 -4.78 -3.45
N GLU A 268 -14.77 -4.81 -2.14
CA GLU A 268 -15.54 -4.09 -1.11
C GLU A 268 -14.72 -3.02 -0.38
N LEU A 269 -13.45 -2.89 -0.74
CA LEU A 269 -12.53 -1.97 -0.10
C LEU A 269 -12.17 -0.81 -1.02
N GLY A 270 -12.00 -1.09 -2.31
CA GLY A 270 -11.43 -0.16 -3.27
C GLY A 270 -9.91 -0.17 -3.29
N ASN A 271 -9.34 0.67 -4.15
CA ASN A 271 -7.92 0.94 -4.21
C ASN A 271 -7.52 1.86 -3.05
N SER A 272 -6.95 1.30 -2.00
CA SER A 272 -6.46 2.03 -0.81
C SER A 272 -5.00 2.49 -0.95
N VAL A 273 -4.55 2.71 -2.17
CA VAL A 273 -3.26 3.30 -2.55
C VAL A 273 -2.06 2.59 -1.92
N SER A 274 -1.37 3.21 -0.96
CA SER A 274 -0.20 2.63 -0.28
C SER A 274 -0.55 1.44 0.61
N SER A 275 -1.81 1.31 1.06
CA SER A 275 -2.25 0.24 1.95
C SER A 275 -2.67 -1.05 1.23
N THR A 276 -2.78 -1.06 -0.10
CA THR A 276 -3.25 -2.25 -0.86
C THR A 276 -2.37 -3.49 -0.66
N ILE A 277 -1.04 -3.32 -0.64
CA ILE A 277 -0.10 -4.43 -0.48
C ILE A 277 -0.05 -4.94 0.97
N PRO A 278 0.10 -4.08 2.01
CA PRO A 278 0.09 -4.59 3.38
C PRO A 278 -1.24 -5.21 3.79
N LEU A 279 -2.38 -4.80 3.20
CA LEU A 279 -3.66 -5.50 3.37
C LEU A 279 -3.58 -6.94 2.85
N LEU A 280 -3.10 -7.15 1.62
CA LEU A 280 -2.91 -8.49 1.06
C LEU A 280 -1.91 -9.32 1.89
N LEU A 281 -0.85 -8.68 2.39
CA LEU A 281 0.14 -9.35 3.25
C LEU A 281 -0.47 -9.75 4.60
N SER A 282 -1.37 -8.94 5.16
CA SER A 282 -2.11 -9.27 6.38
C SER A 282 -3.10 -10.42 6.17
N ASP A 283 -3.75 -10.50 5.00
CA ASP A 283 -4.69 -11.56 4.67
C ASP A 283 -4.01 -12.96 4.69
N ILE A 284 -2.72 -13.04 4.32
CA ILE A 284 -1.93 -14.28 4.30
C ILE A 284 -1.07 -14.49 5.56
N ALA A 285 -1.24 -13.68 6.59
CA ALA A 285 -0.39 -13.75 7.79
C ALA A 285 -0.37 -15.13 8.45
N ASN A 286 -1.52 -15.82 8.46
CA ASN A 286 -1.71 -17.15 9.06
C ASN A 286 -1.48 -18.33 8.10
N GLU A 287 -1.16 -18.07 6.83
CA GLU A 287 -0.85 -19.13 5.85
C GLU A 287 0.60 -19.61 6.05
N THR A 288 0.81 -20.56 6.95
CA THR A 288 2.16 -21.03 7.36
C THR A 288 2.95 -21.75 6.26
N ASP A 289 2.30 -22.19 5.22
CA ASP A 289 2.87 -22.81 4.02
C ASP A 289 3.39 -21.78 3.00
N VAL A 290 2.95 -20.51 3.11
CA VAL A 290 3.45 -19.42 2.28
C VAL A 290 4.77 -18.90 2.85
N LYS A 291 5.87 -19.11 2.13
CA LYS A 291 7.24 -18.78 2.58
C LYS A 291 7.86 -17.62 1.81
N ARG A 292 7.48 -17.44 0.55
CA ARG A 292 8.05 -16.40 -0.30
C ARG A 292 6.99 -15.67 -1.09
N VAL A 293 7.02 -14.34 -1.03
CA VAL A 293 6.08 -13.50 -1.76
C VAL A 293 6.81 -12.46 -2.61
N LEU A 294 6.27 -12.20 -3.79
CA LEU A 294 6.63 -11.03 -4.58
C LEU A 294 5.62 -9.93 -4.30
N ILE A 295 6.09 -8.77 -3.84
CA ILE A 295 5.28 -7.55 -3.66
C ILE A 295 5.61 -6.57 -4.78
N CYS A 296 4.60 -5.89 -5.36
CA CYS A 296 4.82 -4.95 -6.44
C CYS A 296 3.84 -3.78 -6.37
N GLY A 297 4.39 -2.58 -6.14
CA GLY A 297 3.67 -1.30 -6.13
C GLY A 297 4.02 -0.45 -7.34
N PHE A 298 3.02 0.22 -7.93
CA PHE A 298 3.20 1.09 -9.09
C PHE A 298 2.03 2.07 -9.23
N GLY A 299 2.30 3.27 -9.71
CA GLY A 299 1.27 4.29 -9.91
C GLY A 299 1.83 5.70 -9.95
N VAL A 300 1.22 6.56 -9.17
CA VAL A 300 1.50 8.01 -9.15
C VAL A 300 3.00 8.33 -9.14
N GLY A 301 3.37 9.34 -9.99
CA GLY A 301 4.73 9.80 -10.10
C GLY A 301 5.28 9.90 -11.54
N PHE A 302 5.27 8.96 -12.52
CA PHE A 302 5.02 7.55 -12.16
C PHE A 302 6.17 6.98 -11.34
N SER A 303 5.83 6.15 -10.38
CA SER A 303 6.80 5.41 -9.59
C SER A 303 6.47 3.91 -9.56
N TYR A 304 7.48 3.08 -9.37
CA TYR A 304 7.32 1.63 -9.24
C TYR A 304 8.35 1.06 -8.27
N ALA A 305 7.95 -0.01 -7.61
CA ALA A 305 8.88 -0.84 -6.85
C ALA A 305 8.38 -2.29 -6.85
N THR A 306 9.31 -3.23 -6.94
CA THR A 306 9.04 -4.65 -6.77
C THR A 306 10.07 -5.26 -5.85
N ALA A 307 9.66 -6.16 -4.96
CA ALA A 307 10.55 -6.78 -3.99
C ALA A 307 10.12 -8.22 -3.68
N ILE A 308 11.09 -9.02 -3.21
CA ILE A 308 10.86 -10.35 -2.67
C ILE A 308 10.93 -10.28 -1.15
N LEU A 309 9.90 -10.79 -0.50
CA LEU A 309 9.88 -11.03 0.94
C LEU A 309 9.91 -12.54 1.20
N GLU A 310 10.64 -12.94 2.24
CA GLU A 310 10.78 -14.35 2.64
C GLU A 310 10.63 -14.50 4.16
N ARG A 311 9.97 -15.58 4.60
CA ARG A 311 9.89 -15.98 6.01
C ARG A 311 10.28 -17.45 6.22
N ALA A 312 10.65 -17.77 7.46
CA ALA A 312 11.09 -19.10 7.85
C ALA A 312 10.00 -20.21 7.70
#